data_36ae51f71f94939a44005251b6c194b7
#
_entry.id   36ae51f71f94939a44005251b6c194b7
#
_cell.length_a   1.000
_cell.length_b   1.000
_cell.length_c   1.000
_cell.angle_alpha   90.00
_cell.angle_beta   90.00
_cell.angle_gamma   90.00
#
_symmetry.space_group_name_H-M   'P 1'
#
loop_
_entity.id
_entity.type
_entity.pdbx_description
1 polymer ?
#
loop_
_entity_poly.entity_id
_entity_poly.type
_entity_poly.pdbx_seq_one_letter_code
_entity_poly.pdbx_strand_id
1 'polypeptide(L)'
;LATDDDGGPEGANSRLIFSLPADGAYVIEARGFTSATGDYSLSLTEIEPERAPEPLAFGTTLEGEIGEGDSRDTEDRGFDGYSFSGRQGQRIQAIMRSGDFDTVLRIGRAEGEFSALASDDDGLGEGTDSRLNYTLPEDGDYVLRASAYGPEGKGLYSLELIDRGPQPQPGSILVGATARGSLDDSDATAEDNSFYDAYRVTLKGDEKLTIIMASNEVDSFVVIGRPAEEGGFEVLGSDDDGLSDTHSKLEWTAPSDGTYEIRAGTFQQGQTGAYALIVEKQP
;
A
#
# COMPACT_ATOMS: atom_id res chain seq x y z
N LEU A 1 26.16 1.72 -17.77
CA LEU A 1 24.71 1.61 -17.98
C LEU A 1 24.06 0.95 -16.75
N ALA A 2 24.44 -0.28 -16.38
CA ALA A 2 23.97 -0.97 -15.21
C ALA A 2 25.07 -1.86 -14.62
N THR A 3 24.97 -2.20 -13.33
CA THR A 3 25.91 -3.09 -12.62
C THR A 3 25.14 -3.92 -11.62
N ASP A 4 25.63 -5.13 -11.36
CA ASP A 4 25.11 -6.03 -10.36
C ASP A 4 26.25 -6.87 -9.77
N ASP A 5 26.17 -7.23 -8.48
CA ASP A 5 27.17 -8.00 -7.76
C ASP A 5 26.64 -9.23 -7.02
N ASP A 6 25.37 -9.25 -6.63
CA ASP A 6 24.75 -10.33 -5.83
C ASP A 6 23.29 -10.68 -6.22
N GLY A 7 22.78 -10.13 -7.31
CA GLY A 7 21.40 -10.39 -7.81
C GLY A 7 21.16 -11.79 -8.42
N GLY A 8 22.13 -12.68 -8.35
CA GLY A 8 22.00 -14.06 -8.80
C GLY A 8 21.47 -15.01 -7.72
N PRO A 9 21.03 -16.21 -8.09
CA PRO A 9 20.30 -17.13 -7.20
C PRO A 9 21.11 -17.71 -6.04
N GLU A 10 22.42 -17.51 -5.96
CA GLU A 10 23.30 -18.08 -4.91
C GLU A 10 24.12 -17.00 -4.17
N GLY A 11 23.55 -15.81 -3.97
CA GLY A 11 24.03 -14.80 -3.02
C GLY A 11 25.43 -14.20 -3.22
N ALA A 12 26.26 -14.75 -4.11
CA ALA A 12 27.57 -14.24 -4.50
C ALA A 12 27.75 -14.21 -6.03
N ASN A 13 26.70 -14.53 -6.74
CA ASN A 13 26.66 -14.51 -8.21
C ASN A 13 25.87 -13.30 -8.69
N SER A 14 26.42 -12.59 -9.67
CA SER A 14 25.75 -11.46 -10.30
C SER A 14 24.72 -11.92 -11.32
N ARG A 15 23.57 -11.27 -11.37
CA ARG A 15 22.56 -11.40 -12.41
C ARG A 15 22.06 -10.02 -12.82
N LEU A 16 22.33 -9.63 -14.04
CA LEU A 16 21.92 -8.34 -14.58
C LEU A 16 20.84 -8.54 -15.65
N ILE A 17 19.64 -8.01 -15.40
CA ILE A 17 18.57 -7.87 -16.40
C ILE A 17 18.60 -6.42 -16.86
N PHE A 18 18.69 -6.18 -18.16
CA PHE A 18 18.85 -4.84 -18.71
C PHE A 18 18.20 -4.70 -20.09
N SER A 19 17.34 -3.70 -20.24
CA SER A 19 16.77 -3.31 -21.53
C SER A 19 17.72 -2.40 -22.28
N LEU A 20 18.10 -2.81 -23.49
CA LEU A 20 19.02 -2.04 -24.34
C LEU A 20 18.32 -0.77 -24.85
N PRO A 21 18.84 0.44 -24.57
CA PRO A 21 18.15 1.70 -24.93
C PRO A 21 18.20 2.03 -26.44
N ALA A 22 19.05 1.38 -27.20
CA ALA A 22 19.19 1.57 -28.65
C ALA A 22 19.97 0.42 -29.29
N ASP A 23 19.85 0.30 -30.61
CA ASP A 23 20.71 -0.60 -31.40
C ASP A 23 22.17 -0.19 -31.26
N GLY A 24 23.06 -1.17 -31.08
CA GLY A 24 24.49 -0.90 -30.98
C GLY A 24 25.31 -2.08 -30.44
N ALA A 25 26.61 -1.82 -30.27
CA ALA A 25 27.53 -2.75 -29.65
C ALA A 25 27.68 -2.40 -28.14
N TYR A 26 27.43 -3.38 -27.31
CA TYR A 26 27.55 -3.26 -25.85
C TYR A 26 28.68 -4.13 -25.33
N VAL A 27 29.26 -3.73 -24.21
CA VAL A 27 30.34 -4.47 -23.55
C VAL A 27 29.85 -4.90 -22.17
N ILE A 28 29.96 -6.17 -21.89
CA ILE A 28 29.75 -6.75 -20.57
C ILE A 28 31.14 -6.90 -19.93
N GLU A 29 31.34 -6.30 -18.75
CA GLU A 29 32.54 -6.43 -17.97
C GLU A 29 32.28 -7.35 -16.77
N ALA A 30 32.86 -8.54 -16.77
CA ALA A 30 32.82 -9.46 -15.64
C ALA A 30 34.06 -9.27 -14.77
N ARG A 31 33.86 -9.04 -13.47
CA ARG A 31 34.98 -8.85 -12.50
C ARG A 31 34.62 -9.39 -11.13
N GLY A 32 35.62 -9.71 -10.33
CA GLY A 32 35.41 -9.99 -8.91
C GLY A 32 35.02 -8.75 -8.14
N PHE A 33 34.14 -8.89 -7.15
CA PHE A 33 33.85 -7.85 -6.18
C PHE A 33 35.11 -7.60 -5.35
N THR A 34 35.54 -6.36 -5.21
CA THR A 34 36.81 -5.96 -4.59
C THR A 34 38.06 -6.54 -5.35
N SER A 35 38.92 -7.30 -4.68
CA SER A 35 40.15 -7.89 -5.22
C SER A 35 40.06 -9.42 -5.37
N ALA A 36 38.85 -9.98 -5.41
CA ALA A 36 38.65 -11.41 -5.58
C ALA A 36 39.16 -11.89 -6.95
N THR A 37 39.80 -13.07 -6.97
CA THR A 37 40.24 -13.74 -8.19
C THR A 37 39.75 -15.18 -8.20
N GLY A 38 39.45 -15.73 -9.37
CA GLY A 38 38.97 -17.10 -9.51
C GLY A 38 38.41 -17.36 -10.90
N ASP A 39 38.02 -18.60 -11.12
CA ASP A 39 37.33 -18.99 -12.34
C ASP A 39 35.84 -18.52 -12.27
N TYR A 40 35.29 -18.13 -13.40
CA TYR A 40 33.87 -17.76 -13.54
C TYR A 40 33.30 -18.30 -14.84
N SER A 41 31.98 -18.38 -14.89
CA SER A 41 31.22 -18.56 -16.13
C SER A 41 30.35 -17.33 -16.37
N LEU A 42 30.24 -16.91 -17.62
CA LEU A 42 29.34 -15.83 -18.03
C LEU A 42 28.37 -16.39 -19.08
N SER A 43 27.08 -16.23 -18.87
CA SER A 43 26.04 -16.50 -19.85
C SER A 43 25.31 -15.21 -20.22
N LEU A 44 24.96 -15.08 -21.49
CA LEU A 44 24.10 -14.00 -22.00
C LEU A 44 22.92 -14.66 -22.69
N THR A 45 21.73 -14.33 -22.22
CA THR A 45 20.49 -14.86 -22.75
C THR A 45 19.60 -13.69 -23.13
N GLU A 46 18.99 -13.74 -24.30
CA GLU A 46 17.92 -12.82 -24.66
C GLU A 46 16.66 -13.19 -23.88
N ILE A 47 16.05 -12.20 -23.23
CA ILE A 47 14.77 -12.35 -22.51
C ILE A 47 13.69 -11.83 -23.44
N GLU A 48 12.61 -12.57 -23.58
CA GLU A 48 11.44 -12.09 -24.33
C GLU A 48 10.94 -10.77 -23.72
N PRO A 49 10.51 -9.80 -24.56
CA PRO A 49 9.94 -8.56 -24.06
C PRO A 49 8.70 -8.85 -23.19
N GLU A 50 8.48 -7.99 -22.19
CA GLU A 50 7.28 -8.08 -21.36
C GLU A 50 6.01 -8.09 -22.24
N ARG A 51 5.05 -8.93 -21.88
CA ARG A 51 3.74 -8.93 -22.53
C ARG A 51 3.04 -7.59 -22.30
N ALA A 52 2.34 -7.10 -23.30
CA ALA A 52 1.50 -5.91 -23.14
C ALA A 52 0.43 -6.17 -22.07
N PRO A 53 0.20 -5.24 -21.13
CA PRO A 53 -0.81 -5.39 -20.10
C PRO A 53 -2.21 -5.57 -20.69
N GLU A 54 -2.99 -6.51 -20.13
CA GLU A 54 -4.38 -6.72 -20.52
C GLU A 54 -5.30 -5.67 -19.89
N PRO A 55 -6.36 -5.20 -20.59
CA PRO A 55 -7.29 -4.25 -20.02
C PRO A 55 -8.08 -4.84 -18.83
N LEU A 56 -8.14 -4.13 -17.70
CA LEU A 56 -8.89 -4.49 -16.51
C LEU A 56 -9.96 -3.44 -16.22
N ALA A 57 -11.22 -3.86 -16.12
CA ALA A 57 -12.33 -2.97 -15.79
C ALA A 57 -12.64 -2.99 -14.29
N PHE A 58 -13.01 -1.84 -13.75
CA PHE A 58 -13.49 -1.74 -12.36
C PHE A 58 -14.75 -2.58 -12.12
N GLY A 59 -14.82 -3.20 -10.95
CA GLY A 59 -15.95 -4.02 -10.52
C GLY A 59 -16.04 -5.39 -11.19
N THR A 60 -14.95 -5.85 -11.78
CA THR A 60 -14.85 -7.20 -12.37
C THR A 60 -13.83 -8.03 -11.63
N THR A 61 -14.16 -9.30 -11.39
CA THR A 61 -13.21 -10.32 -10.94
C THR A 61 -12.78 -11.12 -12.16
N LEU A 62 -11.48 -11.28 -12.34
CA LEU A 62 -10.91 -12.17 -13.37
C LEU A 62 -10.19 -13.34 -12.70
N GLU A 63 -10.04 -14.42 -13.43
CA GLU A 63 -9.19 -15.56 -13.08
C GLU A 63 -7.94 -15.52 -13.96
N GLY A 64 -6.77 -15.73 -13.36
CA GLY A 64 -5.49 -15.79 -14.04
C GLY A 64 -4.65 -16.96 -13.56
N GLU A 65 -3.51 -17.17 -14.19
CA GLU A 65 -2.55 -18.21 -13.83
C GLU A 65 -1.13 -17.68 -13.99
N ILE A 66 -0.32 -17.75 -12.95
CA ILE A 66 1.12 -17.52 -13.04
C ILE A 66 1.81 -18.81 -13.47
N GLY A 67 2.47 -18.78 -14.63
CA GLY A 67 3.08 -19.93 -15.26
C GLY A 67 4.49 -19.71 -15.81
N GLU A 68 5.03 -20.71 -16.51
CA GLU A 68 6.42 -20.66 -17.03
C GLU A 68 6.61 -19.68 -18.19
N GLY A 69 5.52 -19.34 -18.90
CA GLY A 69 5.56 -18.46 -20.06
C GLY A 69 5.27 -17.00 -19.77
N ASP A 70 5.10 -16.61 -18.51
CA ASP A 70 4.76 -15.25 -18.15
C ASP A 70 5.98 -14.33 -18.07
N SER A 71 5.72 -13.03 -18.14
CA SER A 71 6.76 -12.01 -17.95
C SER A 71 7.40 -12.15 -16.58
N ARG A 72 8.69 -11.80 -16.47
CA ARG A 72 9.42 -11.91 -15.22
C ARG A 72 9.99 -10.55 -14.83
N ASP A 73 9.89 -10.24 -13.55
CA ASP A 73 10.50 -9.02 -13.00
C ASP A 73 12.01 -9.22 -12.72
N THR A 74 12.66 -8.18 -12.19
CA THR A 74 14.10 -8.21 -11.89
C THR A 74 14.49 -9.21 -10.80
N GLU A 75 13.52 -9.68 -9.99
CA GLU A 75 13.70 -10.69 -8.95
C GLU A 75 13.29 -12.09 -9.43
N ASP A 76 13.10 -12.25 -10.75
CA ASP A 76 12.73 -13.50 -11.40
C ASP A 76 11.33 -14.05 -11.03
N ARG A 77 10.45 -13.17 -10.56
CA ARG A 77 9.06 -13.52 -10.24
C ARG A 77 8.21 -13.41 -11.49
N GLY A 78 7.41 -14.43 -11.75
CA GLY A 78 6.38 -14.41 -12.79
C GLY A 78 5.30 -13.37 -12.46
N PHE A 79 4.82 -12.64 -13.46
CA PHE A 79 3.71 -11.72 -13.28
C PHE A 79 2.84 -11.59 -14.54
N ASP A 80 1.56 -11.27 -14.29
CA ASP A 80 0.63 -10.77 -15.29
C ASP A 80 0.44 -9.26 -15.12
N GLY A 81 0.39 -8.54 -16.23
CA GLY A 81 0.16 -7.10 -16.26
C GLY A 81 -1.27 -6.76 -16.67
N TYR A 82 -1.90 -5.85 -15.93
CA TYR A 82 -3.26 -5.36 -16.21
C TYR A 82 -3.28 -3.84 -16.27
N SER A 83 -3.90 -3.27 -17.31
CA SER A 83 -3.97 -1.82 -17.50
C SER A 83 -5.37 -1.28 -17.22
N PHE A 84 -5.42 -0.11 -16.62
CA PHE A 84 -6.66 0.65 -16.41
C PHE A 84 -6.39 2.15 -16.44
N SER A 85 -7.44 2.94 -16.76
CA SER A 85 -7.37 4.40 -16.69
C SER A 85 -7.95 4.89 -15.38
N GLY A 86 -7.28 5.84 -14.73
CA GLY A 86 -7.69 6.41 -13.46
C GLY A 86 -7.63 7.93 -13.42
N ARG A 87 -8.23 8.54 -12.38
CA ARG A 87 -8.29 9.98 -12.18
C ARG A 87 -7.59 10.40 -10.91
N GLN A 88 -7.05 11.62 -10.88
CA GLN A 88 -6.47 12.19 -9.68
C GLN A 88 -7.46 12.13 -8.50
N GLY A 89 -6.97 11.64 -7.35
CA GLY A 89 -7.77 11.50 -6.12
C GLY A 89 -8.74 10.32 -6.11
N GLN A 90 -8.80 9.53 -7.19
CA GLN A 90 -9.58 8.29 -7.21
C GLN A 90 -8.91 7.26 -6.30
N ARG A 91 -9.65 6.71 -5.36
CA ARG A 91 -9.21 5.61 -4.51
C ARG A 91 -9.55 4.29 -5.19
N ILE A 92 -8.57 3.46 -5.35
CA ILE A 92 -8.73 2.12 -5.88
C ILE A 92 -8.37 1.08 -4.83
N GLN A 93 -8.99 -0.07 -4.95
CA GLN A 93 -8.60 -1.26 -4.21
C GLN A 93 -8.43 -2.40 -5.21
N ALA A 94 -7.29 -3.06 -5.17
CA ALA A 94 -7.05 -4.29 -5.89
C ALA A 94 -6.92 -5.45 -4.90
N ILE A 95 -7.58 -6.56 -5.17
CA ILE A 95 -7.55 -7.76 -4.33
C ILE A 95 -7.11 -8.93 -5.17
N MET A 96 -6.05 -9.63 -4.74
CA MET A 96 -5.59 -10.86 -5.37
C MET A 96 -5.63 -12.00 -4.37
N ARG A 97 -6.18 -13.14 -4.79
CA ARG A 97 -6.25 -14.36 -3.96
C ARG A 97 -5.72 -15.54 -4.72
N SER A 98 -4.96 -16.39 -4.03
CA SER A 98 -4.49 -17.66 -4.57
C SER A 98 -4.50 -18.74 -3.48
N GLY A 99 -4.91 -19.94 -3.87
CA GLY A 99 -4.71 -21.14 -3.04
C GLY A 99 -3.39 -21.86 -3.33
N ASP A 100 -2.63 -21.41 -4.31
CA ASP A 100 -1.45 -22.11 -4.81
C ASP A 100 -0.13 -21.41 -4.43
N PHE A 101 -0.14 -20.08 -4.24
CA PHE A 101 1.05 -19.30 -3.92
C PHE A 101 0.71 -18.05 -3.10
N ASP A 102 1.72 -17.48 -2.47
CA ASP A 102 1.71 -16.21 -1.77
C ASP A 102 1.70 -15.07 -2.79
N THR A 103 0.68 -14.19 -2.73
CA THR A 103 0.42 -13.20 -3.77
C THR A 103 1.13 -11.86 -3.52
N VAL A 104 1.41 -11.13 -4.59
CA VAL A 104 1.91 -9.75 -4.52
C VAL A 104 1.24 -8.91 -5.58
N LEU A 105 0.69 -7.78 -5.18
CA LEU A 105 0.19 -6.75 -6.07
C LEU A 105 1.14 -5.55 -6.11
N ARG A 106 1.39 -5.01 -7.30
CA ARG A 106 2.14 -3.76 -7.49
C ARG A 106 1.42 -2.89 -8.50
N ILE A 107 1.28 -1.61 -8.18
CA ILE A 107 0.74 -0.61 -9.12
C ILE A 107 1.85 0.32 -9.58
N GLY A 108 1.85 0.67 -10.85
CA GLY A 108 2.76 1.65 -11.47
C GLY A 108 2.10 2.41 -12.60
N ARG A 109 2.84 3.30 -13.24
CA ARG A 109 2.39 4.00 -14.45
C ARG A 109 2.51 3.09 -15.66
N ALA A 110 1.61 3.27 -16.65
CA ALA A 110 1.69 2.54 -17.91
C ALA A 110 2.76 3.09 -18.85
N GLU A 111 3.27 4.30 -18.60
CA GLU A 111 4.28 4.94 -19.43
C GLU A 111 5.69 4.68 -18.91
N GLY A 112 6.60 4.34 -19.83
CA GLY A 112 8.01 4.11 -19.52
C GLY A 112 8.31 2.75 -18.93
N GLU A 113 9.45 2.63 -18.24
CA GLU A 113 9.81 1.42 -17.49
C GLU A 113 8.97 1.34 -16.22
N PHE A 114 8.44 0.15 -15.93
CA PHE A 114 7.58 -0.03 -14.76
C PHE A 114 8.34 0.26 -13.46
N SER A 115 7.82 1.19 -12.71
CA SER A 115 8.26 1.50 -11.34
C SER A 115 7.05 1.42 -10.42
N ALA A 116 7.13 0.63 -9.38
CA ALA A 116 6.04 0.49 -8.43
C ALA A 116 5.83 1.79 -7.64
N LEU A 117 4.61 2.32 -7.67
CA LEU A 117 4.14 3.43 -6.84
C LEU A 117 3.67 2.94 -5.47
N ALA A 118 3.12 1.74 -5.43
CA ALA A 118 2.73 1.02 -4.22
C ALA A 118 2.73 -0.49 -4.47
N SER A 119 2.83 -1.27 -3.40
CA SER A 119 2.75 -2.73 -3.40
C SER A 119 2.08 -3.23 -2.13
N ASP A 120 1.52 -4.43 -2.22
CA ASP A 120 0.94 -5.15 -1.09
C ASP A 120 1.03 -6.66 -1.33
N ASP A 121 1.31 -7.43 -0.26
CA ASP A 121 1.41 -8.88 -0.28
C ASP A 121 0.45 -9.57 0.72
N ASP A 122 0.17 -8.97 1.87
CA ASP A 122 -0.62 -9.57 2.97
C ASP A 122 -1.81 -8.70 3.43
N GLY A 123 -2.21 -7.70 2.66
CA GLY A 123 -3.17 -6.66 3.07
C GLY A 123 -4.59 -7.15 3.37
N LEU A 124 -4.93 -8.44 3.16
CA LEU A 124 -6.19 -9.03 3.62
C LEU A 124 -6.16 -9.46 5.10
N GLY A 125 -4.99 -9.40 5.74
CA GLY A 125 -4.84 -9.55 7.20
C GLY A 125 -4.73 -10.98 7.71
N GLU A 126 -5.22 -11.97 6.99
CA GLU A 126 -5.02 -13.40 7.29
C GLU A 126 -4.63 -14.14 6.01
N GLY A 127 -3.53 -14.89 6.05
CA GLY A 127 -3.05 -15.69 4.92
C GLY A 127 -2.06 -14.94 4.03
N THR A 128 -2.03 -15.30 2.76
CA THR A 128 -1.08 -14.90 1.74
C THR A 128 -1.75 -14.17 0.57
N ASP A 129 -2.92 -13.57 0.85
CA ASP A 129 -3.71 -12.83 -0.13
C ASP A 129 -3.44 -11.32 -0.04
N SER A 130 -3.24 -10.68 -1.18
CA SER A 130 -2.94 -9.24 -1.26
C SER A 130 -4.20 -8.39 -1.32
N ARG A 131 -4.16 -7.22 -0.67
CA ARG A 131 -5.13 -6.14 -0.83
C ARG A 131 -4.44 -4.79 -0.91
N LEU A 132 -4.22 -4.31 -2.12
CA LEU A 132 -3.60 -3.02 -2.38
C LEU A 132 -4.68 -1.92 -2.38
N ASN A 133 -4.61 -0.99 -1.42
CA ASN A 133 -5.37 0.26 -1.43
C ASN A 133 -4.44 1.38 -1.92
N TYR A 134 -4.90 2.17 -2.89
CA TYR A 134 -4.09 3.25 -3.43
C TYR A 134 -4.95 4.44 -3.89
N THR A 135 -4.50 5.66 -3.57
CA THR A 135 -5.10 6.88 -4.09
C THR A 135 -4.27 7.39 -5.25
N LEU A 136 -4.87 7.47 -6.43
CA LEU A 136 -4.18 7.86 -7.66
C LEU A 136 -3.72 9.34 -7.58
N PRO A 137 -2.43 9.65 -7.76
CA PRO A 137 -1.90 11.00 -7.61
C PRO A 137 -2.25 11.94 -8.78
N GLU A 138 -2.59 11.40 -9.94
CA GLU A 138 -2.89 12.15 -11.16
C GLU A 138 -3.79 11.36 -12.12
N ASP A 139 -4.35 12.05 -13.14
CA ASP A 139 -5.06 11.38 -14.23
C ASP A 139 -4.08 10.60 -15.10
N GLY A 140 -4.50 9.44 -15.63
CA GLY A 140 -3.70 8.70 -16.60
C GLY A 140 -3.91 7.20 -16.57
N ASP A 141 -3.05 6.49 -17.30
CA ASP A 141 -3.08 5.04 -17.40
C ASP A 141 -2.09 4.42 -16.41
N TYR A 142 -2.56 3.37 -15.76
CA TYR A 142 -1.84 2.62 -14.74
C TYR A 142 -1.73 1.15 -15.13
N VAL A 143 -0.71 0.51 -14.63
CA VAL A 143 -0.53 -0.94 -14.72
C VAL A 143 -0.52 -1.53 -13.32
N LEU A 144 -1.35 -2.55 -13.11
CA LEU A 144 -1.33 -3.42 -11.96
C LEU A 144 -0.61 -4.70 -12.35
N ARG A 145 0.43 -5.08 -11.62
CA ARG A 145 1.12 -6.36 -11.77
C ARG A 145 0.64 -7.31 -10.68
N ALA A 146 0.07 -8.44 -11.10
CA ALA A 146 -0.29 -9.56 -10.26
C ALA A 146 0.86 -10.58 -10.32
N SER A 147 1.48 -10.91 -9.20
CA SER A 147 2.65 -11.78 -9.14
C SER A 147 2.65 -12.68 -7.91
N ALA A 148 3.49 -13.69 -7.90
CA ALA A 148 3.83 -14.43 -6.70
C ALA A 148 4.91 -13.68 -5.89
N TYR A 149 4.95 -13.91 -4.57
CA TYR A 149 5.96 -13.34 -3.67
C TYR A 149 7.37 -13.86 -3.99
N GLY A 150 7.49 -15.14 -4.34
CA GLY A 150 8.76 -15.77 -4.68
C GLY A 150 8.87 -16.20 -6.15
N PRO A 151 10.10 -16.44 -6.65
CA PRO A 151 10.34 -16.79 -8.06
C PRO A 151 9.75 -18.15 -8.48
N GLU A 152 9.49 -19.04 -7.52
CA GLU A 152 8.94 -20.37 -7.76
C GLU A 152 7.40 -20.43 -7.68
N GLY A 153 6.76 -19.32 -7.26
CA GLY A 153 5.30 -19.28 -7.12
C GLY A 153 4.61 -19.37 -8.48
N LYS A 154 3.69 -20.33 -8.61
CA LYS A 154 2.91 -20.62 -9.81
C LYS A 154 1.56 -21.15 -9.42
N GLY A 155 0.57 -20.95 -10.28
CA GLY A 155 -0.77 -21.49 -10.09
C GLY A 155 -1.86 -20.48 -10.41
N LEU A 156 -3.08 -20.81 -10.02
CA LEU A 156 -4.26 -20.02 -10.28
C LEU A 156 -4.43 -18.90 -9.25
N TYR A 157 -4.97 -17.79 -9.71
CA TYR A 157 -5.36 -16.67 -8.84
C TYR A 157 -6.65 -16.02 -9.33
N SER A 158 -7.31 -15.31 -8.44
CA SER A 158 -8.36 -14.36 -8.79
C SER A 158 -7.90 -12.93 -8.52
N LEU A 159 -8.27 -11.99 -9.39
CA LEU A 159 -7.95 -10.57 -9.27
C LEU A 159 -9.20 -9.73 -9.43
N GLU A 160 -9.43 -8.81 -8.50
CA GLU A 160 -10.51 -7.82 -8.54
C GLU A 160 -9.96 -6.41 -8.43
N LEU A 161 -10.46 -5.48 -9.27
CA LEU A 161 -10.15 -4.05 -9.19
C LEU A 161 -11.43 -3.28 -8.88
N ILE A 162 -11.43 -2.53 -7.78
CA ILE A 162 -12.59 -1.83 -7.23
C ILE A 162 -12.33 -0.33 -7.23
N ASP A 163 -13.31 0.45 -7.70
CA ASP A 163 -13.34 1.92 -7.51
C ASP A 163 -14.01 2.23 -6.18
N ARG A 164 -13.25 2.75 -5.21
CA ARG A 164 -13.74 3.16 -3.89
C ARG A 164 -14.27 4.60 -3.86
N GLY A 165 -14.25 5.26 -5.00
CA GLY A 165 -14.69 6.64 -5.12
C GLY A 165 -13.76 7.65 -4.43
N PRO A 166 -14.23 8.90 -4.21
CA PRO A 166 -13.44 9.92 -3.54
C PRO A 166 -13.28 9.63 -2.05
N GLN A 167 -12.25 10.25 -1.44
CA GLN A 167 -12.03 10.18 0.01
C GLN A 167 -13.31 10.59 0.77
N PRO A 168 -13.76 9.79 1.75
CA PRO A 168 -14.87 10.18 2.64
C PRO A 168 -14.62 11.53 3.29
N GLN A 169 -15.66 12.37 3.37
CA GLN A 169 -15.52 13.68 4.00
C GLN A 169 -15.60 13.54 5.52
N PRO A 170 -14.72 14.21 6.27
CA PRO A 170 -14.78 14.18 7.74
C PRO A 170 -16.15 14.59 8.27
N GLY A 171 -16.69 13.81 9.19
CA GLY A 171 -17.83 14.18 10.03
C GLY A 171 -17.49 15.35 10.95
N SER A 172 -18.40 15.68 11.87
CA SER A 172 -18.17 16.68 12.92
C SER A 172 -18.45 16.09 14.29
N ILE A 173 -17.61 16.42 15.28
CA ILE A 173 -17.83 16.04 16.67
C ILE A 173 -17.66 17.24 17.57
N LEU A 174 -18.49 17.33 18.62
CA LEU A 174 -18.40 18.37 19.64
C LEU A 174 -17.66 17.84 20.86
N VAL A 175 -16.96 18.72 21.57
CA VAL A 175 -16.42 18.38 22.89
C VAL A 175 -17.57 18.06 23.84
N GLY A 176 -17.48 16.94 24.55
CA GLY A 176 -18.54 16.36 25.37
C GLY A 176 -19.43 15.37 24.64
N ALA A 177 -19.16 15.08 23.36
CA ALA A 177 -19.96 14.14 22.57
C ALA A 177 -19.30 12.76 22.44
N THR A 178 -20.15 11.79 22.08
CA THR A 178 -19.75 10.44 21.66
C THR A 178 -20.24 10.20 20.26
N ALA A 179 -19.33 9.81 19.34
CA ALA A 179 -19.65 9.26 18.04
C ALA A 179 -19.59 7.72 18.11
N ARG A 180 -20.40 7.06 17.30
CA ARG A 180 -20.36 5.61 17.08
C ARG A 180 -20.25 5.36 15.60
N GLY A 181 -19.35 4.48 15.21
CA GLY A 181 -19.09 4.10 13.82
C GLY A 181 -18.74 2.63 13.71
N SER A 182 -18.48 2.21 12.52
CA SER A 182 -17.93 0.90 12.18
C SER A 182 -16.92 1.11 11.08
N LEU A 183 -15.72 0.63 11.27
CA LEU A 183 -14.66 0.68 10.27
C LEU A 183 -14.81 -0.49 9.29
N ASP A 184 -14.74 -0.19 8.03
CA ASP A 184 -14.76 -1.17 6.95
C ASP A 184 -13.92 -0.71 5.74
N ASP A 185 -13.88 -1.53 4.70
CA ASP A 185 -13.07 -1.31 3.52
C ASP A 185 -13.55 -0.16 2.60
N SER A 186 -14.69 0.45 2.89
CA SER A 186 -15.18 1.66 2.23
C SER A 186 -14.66 2.96 2.85
N ASP A 187 -14.15 2.89 4.09
CA ASP A 187 -13.64 4.04 4.82
C ASP A 187 -12.33 4.60 4.28
N ALA A 188 -11.90 5.70 4.84
CA ALA A 188 -10.60 6.27 4.52
C ALA A 188 -9.48 5.32 4.93
N THR A 189 -8.40 5.29 4.15
CA THR A 189 -7.18 4.53 4.45
C THR A 189 -6.02 5.45 4.77
N ALA A 190 -5.27 5.11 5.81
CA ALA A 190 -3.99 5.73 6.14
C ALA A 190 -2.87 5.19 5.22
N GLU A 191 -1.65 5.72 5.37
CA GLU A 191 -0.50 5.30 4.55
C GLU A 191 -0.09 3.82 4.77
N ASP A 192 -0.40 3.28 5.93
CA ASP A 192 -0.17 1.88 6.30
C ASP A 192 -1.34 0.94 5.97
N ASN A 193 -2.29 1.40 5.16
CA ASN A 193 -3.52 0.68 4.79
C ASN A 193 -4.49 0.37 5.95
N SER A 194 -4.31 0.95 7.13
CA SER A 194 -5.31 0.90 8.19
C SER A 194 -6.53 1.76 7.86
N PHE A 195 -7.72 1.37 8.31
CA PHE A 195 -8.96 2.12 8.08
C PHE A 195 -9.20 3.17 9.16
N TYR A 196 -9.80 4.30 8.80
CA TYR A 196 -10.22 5.30 9.76
C TYR A 196 -11.45 6.11 9.32
N ASP A 197 -12.23 6.52 10.31
CA ASP A 197 -13.21 7.60 10.20
C ASP A 197 -12.62 8.92 10.68
N ALA A 198 -12.91 10.00 9.99
CA ALA A 198 -12.43 11.34 10.34
C ALA A 198 -13.52 12.22 10.92
N TYR A 199 -13.21 12.98 11.97
CA TYR A 199 -14.11 13.92 12.64
C TYR A 199 -13.45 15.27 12.86
N ARG A 200 -14.09 16.35 12.41
CA ARG A 200 -13.64 17.72 12.68
C ARG A 200 -14.13 18.19 14.05
N VAL A 201 -13.23 18.79 14.82
CA VAL A 201 -13.51 19.44 16.09
C VAL A 201 -12.92 20.84 16.10
N THR A 202 -13.68 21.85 16.55
CA THR A 202 -13.20 23.23 16.67
C THR A 202 -12.85 23.54 18.12
N LEU A 203 -11.63 23.99 18.37
CA LEU A 203 -11.06 24.19 19.69
C LEU A 203 -10.46 25.57 19.85
N LYS A 204 -10.33 26.00 21.10
CA LYS A 204 -9.52 27.16 21.51
C LYS A 204 -8.12 26.74 21.92
N GLY A 205 -7.16 27.61 21.74
CA GLY A 205 -5.80 27.39 22.24
C GLY A 205 -5.81 27.10 23.74
N ASP A 206 -4.90 26.26 24.18
CA ASP A 206 -4.77 25.72 25.54
C ASP A 206 -5.96 24.86 26.03
N GLU A 207 -6.93 24.56 25.17
CA GLU A 207 -8.04 23.67 25.52
C GLU A 207 -7.52 22.22 25.62
N LYS A 208 -7.80 21.57 26.75
CA LYS A 208 -7.32 20.21 27.04
C LYS A 208 -8.43 19.20 26.81
N LEU A 209 -8.12 18.16 26.09
CA LEU A 209 -9.02 17.07 25.76
C LEU A 209 -8.51 15.71 26.25
N THR A 210 -9.47 14.85 26.56
CA THR A 210 -9.30 13.41 26.56
C THR A 210 -10.10 12.85 25.40
N ILE A 211 -9.42 12.14 24.50
CA ILE A 211 -10.02 11.48 23.33
C ILE A 211 -9.88 9.99 23.58
N ILE A 212 -11.00 9.26 23.60
CA ILE A 212 -11.02 7.82 23.83
C ILE A 212 -11.67 7.16 22.62
N MET A 213 -11.02 6.16 22.09
CA MET A 213 -11.65 5.23 21.15
C MET A 213 -11.68 3.84 21.78
N ALA A 214 -12.85 3.25 21.80
CA ALA A 214 -13.07 1.92 22.39
C ALA A 214 -13.79 1.00 21.40
N SER A 215 -13.28 -0.20 21.25
CA SER A 215 -13.86 -1.26 20.42
C SER A 215 -13.61 -2.62 21.06
N ASN A 216 -14.55 -3.56 20.86
CA ASN A 216 -14.34 -4.98 21.20
C ASN A 216 -14.03 -5.82 19.95
N GLU A 217 -13.93 -5.18 18.79
CA GLU A 217 -13.81 -5.86 17.49
C GLU A 217 -12.49 -5.51 16.79
N VAL A 218 -11.94 -4.32 17.06
CA VAL A 218 -10.68 -3.86 16.48
C VAL A 218 -9.73 -3.34 17.55
N ASP A 219 -8.45 -3.44 17.32
CA ASP A 219 -7.42 -2.74 18.06
C ASP A 219 -7.44 -1.27 17.64
N SER A 220 -7.85 -0.38 18.56
CA SER A 220 -8.15 1.01 18.23
C SER A 220 -6.90 1.88 18.14
N PHE A 221 -6.89 2.81 17.21
CA PHE A 221 -5.86 3.83 17.09
C PHE A 221 -6.48 5.20 16.87
N VAL A 222 -6.23 6.12 17.78
CA VAL A 222 -6.72 7.49 17.66
C VAL A 222 -5.59 8.44 17.30
N VAL A 223 -5.85 9.31 16.32
CA VAL A 223 -4.91 10.35 15.89
C VAL A 223 -5.62 11.68 15.91
N ILE A 224 -4.96 12.76 16.38
CA ILE A 224 -5.42 14.14 16.20
C ILE A 224 -4.38 14.92 15.42
N GLY A 225 -4.85 15.73 14.47
CA GLY A 225 -3.99 16.53 13.61
C GLY A 225 -4.75 17.57 12.80
N ARG A 226 -4.17 17.99 11.72
CA ARG A 226 -4.77 18.94 10.76
C ARG A 226 -4.27 18.72 9.35
N PRO A 227 -5.01 19.13 8.31
CA PRO A 227 -4.49 19.16 6.95
C PRO A 227 -3.22 20.03 6.89
N ALA A 228 -2.17 19.53 6.27
CA ALA A 228 -0.93 20.25 6.04
C ALA A 228 -1.06 21.24 4.87
N GLU A 229 -0.31 22.36 4.90
CA GLU A 229 -0.36 23.40 3.85
C GLU A 229 0.11 22.90 2.48
N GLU A 230 1.06 21.97 2.45
CA GLU A 230 1.62 21.37 1.23
C GLU A 230 0.88 20.10 0.78
N GLY A 231 -0.26 19.79 1.40
CA GLY A 231 -1.01 18.54 1.24
C GLY A 231 -0.64 17.49 2.28
N GLY A 232 -1.50 16.49 2.44
CA GLY A 232 -1.34 15.46 3.47
C GLY A 232 -1.91 15.84 4.82
N PHE A 233 -1.44 15.20 5.88
CA PHE A 233 -1.97 15.34 7.24
C PHE A 233 -0.83 15.47 8.26
N GLU A 234 -0.85 16.57 9.02
CA GLU A 234 0.10 16.80 10.11
C GLU A 234 -0.44 16.17 11.39
N VAL A 235 0.21 15.12 11.87
CA VAL A 235 -0.12 14.45 13.13
C VAL A 235 0.38 15.30 14.29
N LEU A 236 -0.50 15.66 15.24
CA LEU A 236 -0.20 16.43 16.44
C LEU A 236 -0.27 15.60 17.73
N GLY A 237 -0.83 14.39 17.66
CA GLY A 237 -0.87 13.42 18.74
C GLY A 237 -1.56 12.14 18.29
N SER A 238 -1.20 11.03 18.92
CA SER A 238 -1.78 9.71 18.66
C SER A 238 -1.67 8.81 19.89
N ASP A 239 -2.51 7.78 19.92
CA ASP A 239 -2.51 6.77 20.98
C ASP A 239 -3.25 5.51 20.49
N ASP A 240 -2.78 4.32 20.90
CA ASP A 240 -3.36 3.02 20.56
C ASP A 240 -3.87 2.24 21.78
N ASP A 241 -3.15 2.26 22.90
CA ASP A 241 -3.39 1.41 24.07
C ASP A 241 -3.48 2.15 25.42
N GLY A 242 -3.56 3.48 25.40
CA GLY A 242 -3.54 4.33 26.59
C GLY A 242 -4.70 4.15 27.58
N LEU A 243 -5.76 3.41 27.22
CA LEU A 243 -6.83 3.01 28.13
C LEU A 243 -6.72 1.53 28.55
N SER A 244 -6.40 0.65 27.59
CA SER A 244 -6.16 -0.78 27.77
C SER A 244 -5.53 -1.33 26.49
N ASP A 245 -5.13 -2.60 26.47
CA ASP A 245 -4.40 -3.27 25.38
C ASP A 245 -5.01 -3.12 23.95
N THR A 246 -6.28 -2.71 23.83
CA THR A 246 -6.98 -2.53 22.55
C THR A 246 -7.85 -1.28 22.50
N HIS A 247 -7.70 -0.38 23.49
CA HIS A 247 -8.50 0.84 23.57
C HIS A 247 -7.60 2.06 23.74
N SER A 248 -7.72 2.99 22.84
CA SER A 248 -6.93 4.22 22.84
C SER A 248 -7.45 5.26 23.83
N LYS A 249 -6.54 5.98 24.48
CA LYS A 249 -6.85 7.15 25.29
C LYS A 249 -5.78 8.22 25.15
N LEU A 250 -6.02 9.19 24.32
CA LEU A 250 -5.12 10.32 24.09
C LEU A 250 -5.50 11.51 24.98
N GLU A 251 -4.56 11.99 25.80
CA GLU A 251 -4.65 13.27 26.50
C GLU A 251 -3.86 14.32 25.72
N TRP A 252 -4.54 15.37 25.26
CA TRP A 252 -3.95 16.33 24.33
C TRP A 252 -4.39 17.76 24.60
N THR A 253 -3.53 18.75 24.29
CA THR A 253 -3.79 20.17 24.48
C THR A 253 -3.71 20.88 23.12
N ALA A 254 -4.72 21.65 22.75
CA ALA A 254 -4.76 22.41 21.52
C ALA A 254 -3.67 23.49 21.51
N PRO A 255 -2.74 23.51 20.55
CA PRO A 255 -1.65 24.49 20.50
C PRO A 255 -2.14 25.90 20.11
N SER A 256 -3.30 26.01 19.47
CA SER A 256 -3.90 27.29 19.03
C SER A 256 -5.41 27.15 18.82
N ASP A 257 -6.08 28.28 18.62
CA ASP A 257 -7.46 28.29 18.09
C ASP A 257 -7.48 27.67 16.71
N GLY A 258 -8.47 26.79 16.43
CA GLY A 258 -8.58 26.20 15.10
C GLY A 258 -9.51 25.00 15.00
N THR A 259 -9.61 24.48 13.79
CA THR A 259 -10.29 23.22 13.50
C THR A 259 -9.25 22.14 13.35
N TYR A 260 -9.42 21.08 14.10
CA TYR A 260 -8.59 19.88 14.10
C TYR A 260 -9.39 18.70 13.57
N GLU A 261 -8.70 17.68 13.09
CA GLU A 261 -9.30 16.43 12.65
C GLU A 261 -8.86 15.31 13.59
N ILE A 262 -9.83 14.60 14.14
CA ILE A 262 -9.62 13.37 14.90
C ILE A 262 -9.89 12.21 13.94
N ARG A 263 -8.94 11.29 13.83
CA ARG A 263 -9.08 10.03 13.10
C ARG A 263 -9.27 8.92 14.11
N ALA A 264 -10.42 8.23 14.00
CA ALA A 264 -10.74 7.02 14.73
C ALA A 264 -10.45 5.83 13.83
N GLY A 265 -9.37 5.12 14.06
CA GLY A 265 -8.87 4.09 13.16
C GLY A 265 -8.48 2.79 13.84
N THR A 266 -7.89 1.88 13.06
CA THR A 266 -7.32 0.62 13.53
C THR A 266 -5.80 0.72 13.65
N PHE A 267 -5.22 0.05 14.64
CA PHE A 267 -3.76 -0.04 14.80
C PHE A 267 -3.13 -0.90 13.71
N GLN A 268 -3.85 -1.90 13.22
CA GLN A 268 -3.37 -2.80 12.16
C GLN A 268 -4.20 -2.64 10.88
N GLN A 269 -3.56 -2.87 9.74
CA GLN A 269 -4.24 -2.90 8.46
C GLN A 269 -5.30 -4.02 8.40
N GLY A 270 -6.34 -3.82 7.61
CA GLY A 270 -7.34 -4.84 7.33
C GLY A 270 -8.35 -5.12 8.43
N GLN A 271 -8.18 -4.59 9.65
CA GLN A 271 -9.15 -4.76 10.71
C GLN A 271 -10.44 -3.97 10.42
N THR A 272 -11.57 -4.59 10.70
CA THR A 272 -12.91 -3.98 10.53
C THR A 272 -13.75 -4.24 11.77
N GLY A 273 -14.63 -3.30 12.13
CA GLY A 273 -15.50 -3.48 13.29
C GLY A 273 -16.04 -2.19 13.86
N ALA A 274 -16.98 -2.34 14.80
CA ALA A 274 -17.68 -1.23 15.45
C ALA A 274 -16.80 -0.57 16.53
N TYR A 275 -16.94 0.75 16.68
CA TYR A 275 -16.24 1.52 17.71
C TYR A 275 -17.11 2.61 18.33
N ALA A 276 -16.64 3.17 19.44
CA ALA A 276 -17.13 4.40 20.03
C ALA A 276 -15.98 5.39 20.22
N LEU A 277 -16.13 6.61 19.71
CA LEU A 277 -15.20 7.74 19.90
C LEU A 277 -15.81 8.74 20.88
N ILE A 278 -15.13 9.00 21.96
CA ILE A 278 -15.54 9.92 23.02
C ILE A 278 -14.55 11.08 23.06
N VAL A 279 -15.04 12.32 23.03
CA VAL A 279 -14.22 13.53 23.13
C VAL A 279 -14.66 14.32 24.34
N GLU A 280 -13.83 14.36 25.37
CA GLU A 280 -14.14 15.02 26.63
C GLU A 280 -13.17 16.19 26.91
N LYS A 281 -13.68 17.23 27.58
CA LYS A 281 -12.83 18.32 28.10
C LYS A 281 -12.22 17.88 29.41
N GLN A 282 -10.91 18.06 29.53
CA GLN A 282 -10.24 17.92 30.82
C GLN A 282 -10.55 19.15 31.72
N PRO A 283 -10.67 18.93 33.02
CA PRO A 283 -10.94 20.00 33.98
C PRO A 283 -9.81 21.05 34.09
#